data_faa400cb5583f33f41970d052a9d0da4
#
_entry.id   faa400cb5583f33f41970d052a9d0da4
#
_cell.length_a   1.000
_cell.length_b   1.000
_cell.length_c   1.000
_cell.angle_alpha   90.00
_cell.angle_beta   90.00
_cell.angle_gamma   90.00
#
_symmetry.space_group_name_H-M   'P 1'
#
loop_
_entity.id
_entity.type
_entity.pdbx_description
1 polymer ?
#
loop_
_entity_poly.entity_id
_entity_poly.type
_entity_poly.pdbx_seq_one_letter_code
_entity_poly.pdbx_strand_id
1 'polypeptide(L)'
;MMDYQTAVRGAFFDIAGVAETPDEVAAQARYLDDGLLFLQEGKIIALLPWQEGEAFLHPLKGYVDLRGKLLLPGFVDTHIHYPQTEMIGAFGEQLLEWLTTYTFPVESQFADADYAQEIAQFFVNQLISHGTTTALVFCTLHPASVEALFSEALRLNMRLIAGKVMMDR
;
A
#
# COMPACT_ATOMS: atom_id res chain seq x y z
N MET A 1 -11.60 29.82 -7.31
CA MET A 1 -11.00 28.77 -8.15
C MET A 1 -10.22 27.88 -7.20
N MET A 2 -10.42 26.56 -7.28
CA MET A 2 -9.67 25.61 -6.43
C MET A 2 -8.23 25.53 -6.96
N ASP A 3 -7.23 25.62 -6.07
CA ASP A 3 -5.85 25.39 -6.44
C ASP A 3 -5.55 23.88 -6.35
N TYR A 4 -5.21 23.26 -7.49
CA TYR A 4 -4.91 21.83 -7.59
C TYR A 4 -3.82 21.59 -8.63
N GLN A 5 -3.06 20.50 -8.49
CA GLN A 5 -2.07 20.05 -9.47
C GLN A 5 -2.69 19.10 -10.50
N THR A 6 -3.53 18.17 -10.03
CA THR A 6 -4.14 17.13 -10.86
C THR A 6 -5.60 16.95 -10.46
N ALA A 7 -6.45 16.76 -11.46
CA ALA A 7 -7.82 16.30 -11.29
C ALA A 7 -8.00 14.95 -11.99
N VAL A 8 -8.80 14.05 -11.40
CA VAL A 8 -9.08 12.72 -11.94
C VAL A 8 -10.59 12.51 -11.94
N ARG A 9 -11.15 12.14 -13.10
CA ARG A 9 -12.58 11.79 -13.24
C ARG A 9 -12.75 10.28 -13.32
N GLY A 10 -13.72 9.73 -12.59
CA GLY A 10 -14.07 8.32 -12.62
C GLY A 10 -15.18 7.99 -11.63
N ALA A 11 -15.45 6.70 -11.43
CA ALA A 11 -16.26 6.25 -10.32
C ALA A 11 -15.37 6.07 -9.07
N PHE A 12 -15.91 6.41 -7.90
CA PHE A 12 -15.18 6.35 -6.64
C PHE A 12 -15.97 5.60 -5.58
N PHE A 13 -15.26 4.83 -4.77
CA PHE A 13 -15.80 4.24 -3.56
C PHE A 13 -14.79 4.46 -2.42
N ASP A 14 -15.26 5.02 -1.31
CA ASP A 14 -14.44 5.20 -0.11
C ASP A 14 -15.28 5.06 1.18
N ILE A 15 -14.59 5.12 2.32
CA ILE A 15 -15.19 5.20 3.65
C ILE A 15 -14.91 6.60 4.18
N ALA A 16 -15.97 7.39 4.40
CA ALA A 16 -15.85 8.82 4.65
C ALA A 16 -15.38 9.19 6.09
N GLY A 17 -15.28 8.22 6.99
CA GLY A 17 -14.90 8.47 8.38
C GLY A 17 -14.35 7.26 9.11
N VAL A 18 -14.04 7.45 10.38
CA VAL A 18 -13.64 6.37 11.29
C VAL A 18 -14.89 5.58 11.71
N ALA A 19 -14.80 4.27 11.69
CA ALA A 19 -15.86 3.36 12.10
C ALA A 19 -15.26 2.22 12.95
N GLU A 20 -15.94 1.86 14.02
CA GLU A 20 -15.50 0.82 14.95
C GLU A 20 -16.26 -0.50 14.75
N THR A 21 -17.40 -0.43 14.08
CA THR A 21 -18.27 -1.59 13.83
C THR A 21 -18.56 -1.75 12.32
N PRO A 22 -18.88 -2.98 11.85
CA PRO A 22 -19.28 -3.20 10.46
C PRO A 22 -20.46 -2.34 10.00
N ASP A 23 -21.45 -2.12 10.87
CA ASP A 23 -22.63 -1.31 10.55
C ASP A 23 -22.25 0.17 10.38
N GLU A 24 -21.33 0.69 11.18
CA GLU A 24 -20.79 2.03 11.02
C GLU A 24 -19.97 2.16 9.75
N VAL A 25 -19.18 1.15 9.38
CA VAL A 25 -18.46 1.12 8.10
C VAL A 25 -19.45 1.22 6.95
N ALA A 26 -20.51 0.40 6.98
CA ALA A 26 -21.54 0.42 5.94
C ALA A 26 -22.26 1.78 5.86
N ALA A 27 -22.53 2.41 6.99
CA ALA A 27 -23.17 3.74 7.04
C ALA A 27 -22.26 4.88 6.52
N GLN A 28 -20.94 4.70 6.54
CA GLN A 28 -19.96 5.67 6.07
C GLN A 28 -19.44 5.36 4.66
N ALA A 29 -19.85 4.24 4.07
CA ALA A 29 -19.49 3.88 2.70
C ALA A 29 -20.10 4.90 1.73
N ARG A 30 -19.27 5.43 0.83
CA ARG A 30 -19.66 6.40 -0.17
C ARG A 30 -19.32 5.89 -1.56
N TYR A 31 -20.28 5.94 -2.46
CA TYR A 31 -20.08 5.64 -3.87
C TYR A 31 -20.48 6.85 -4.73
N LEU A 32 -19.59 7.24 -5.64
CA LEU A 32 -19.84 8.24 -6.66
C LEU A 32 -19.65 7.58 -8.02
N ASP A 33 -20.71 7.50 -8.82
CA ASP A 33 -20.67 6.92 -10.16
C ASP A 33 -19.83 7.77 -11.13
N ASP A 34 -19.92 9.09 -11.02
CA ASP A 34 -19.14 10.05 -11.80
C ASP A 34 -18.69 11.19 -10.88
N GLY A 35 -17.43 11.16 -10.50
CA GLY A 35 -16.83 12.12 -9.58
C GLY A 35 -15.55 12.73 -10.13
N LEU A 36 -15.12 13.81 -9.48
CA LEU A 36 -13.83 14.46 -9.66
C LEU A 36 -13.05 14.47 -8.35
N LEU A 37 -11.87 13.85 -8.39
CA LEU A 37 -10.87 13.89 -7.33
C LEU A 37 -9.85 14.98 -7.66
N PHE A 38 -9.63 15.91 -6.74
CA PHE A 38 -8.62 16.96 -6.86
C PHE A 38 -7.44 16.68 -5.93
N LEU A 39 -6.23 16.77 -6.51
CA LEU A 39 -4.97 16.48 -5.82
C LEU A 39 -4.07 17.71 -5.83
N GLN A 40 -3.46 17.99 -4.69
CA GLN A 40 -2.44 19.02 -4.50
C GLN A 40 -1.33 18.50 -3.61
N GLU A 41 -0.07 18.56 -4.05
CA GLU A 41 1.11 18.12 -3.29
C GLU A 41 0.97 16.70 -2.71
N GLY A 42 0.45 15.77 -3.53
CA GLY A 42 0.23 14.37 -3.14
C GLY A 42 -0.93 14.14 -2.15
N LYS A 43 -1.75 15.17 -1.89
CA LYS A 43 -2.91 15.08 -0.99
C LYS A 43 -4.21 15.23 -1.76
N ILE A 44 -5.23 14.51 -1.29
CA ILE A 44 -6.61 14.71 -1.74
C ILE A 44 -7.12 15.99 -1.07
N ILE A 45 -7.52 16.97 -1.88
CA ILE A 45 -8.10 18.22 -1.38
C ILE A 45 -9.61 18.29 -1.55
N ALA A 46 -10.17 17.54 -2.51
CA ALA A 46 -11.61 17.38 -2.66
C ALA A 46 -11.95 16.13 -3.46
N LEU A 47 -13.09 15.53 -3.19
CA LEU A 47 -13.79 14.55 -4.01
C LEU A 47 -15.24 14.99 -4.13
N LEU A 48 -15.65 15.38 -5.33
CA LEU A 48 -16.96 15.99 -5.62
C LEU A 48 -17.67 15.21 -6.72
N PRO A 49 -19.01 15.17 -6.73
CA PRO A 49 -19.76 14.77 -7.93
C PRO A 49 -19.33 15.61 -9.13
N TRP A 50 -19.37 15.01 -10.32
CA TRP A 50 -18.96 15.71 -11.54
C TRP A 50 -19.63 17.07 -11.71
N GLN A 51 -20.97 17.13 -11.53
CA GLN A 51 -21.77 18.35 -11.73
C GLN A 51 -21.36 19.51 -10.80
N GLU A 52 -20.80 19.18 -9.63
CA GLU A 52 -20.29 20.17 -8.67
C GLU A 52 -18.82 20.51 -8.95
N GLY A 53 -18.03 19.48 -9.27
CA GLY A 53 -16.58 19.58 -9.42
C GLY A 53 -16.16 20.27 -10.71
N GLU A 54 -16.89 20.11 -11.82
CA GLU A 54 -16.51 20.65 -13.11
C GLU A 54 -16.32 22.18 -13.13
N ALA A 55 -17.06 22.89 -12.29
CA ALA A 55 -16.94 24.35 -12.13
C ALA A 55 -15.58 24.79 -11.56
N PHE A 56 -14.83 23.88 -10.91
CA PHE A 56 -13.52 24.17 -10.34
C PHE A 56 -12.37 23.79 -11.28
N LEU A 57 -12.66 23.14 -12.41
CA LEU A 57 -11.61 22.76 -13.38
C LEU A 57 -10.99 24.00 -14.01
N HIS A 58 -9.66 24.01 -14.02
CA HIS A 58 -8.92 25.07 -14.74
C HIS A 58 -8.89 24.74 -16.23
N PRO A 59 -9.30 25.67 -17.12
CA PRO A 59 -9.42 25.38 -18.56
C PRO A 59 -8.13 24.86 -19.22
N LEU A 60 -6.96 25.25 -18.69
CA LEU A 60 -5.67 24.87 -19.25
C LEU A 60 -5.03 23.63 -18.61
N LYS A 61 -5.53 23.16 -17.45
CA LYS A 61 -4.96 22.00 -16.76
C LYS A 61 -5.62 20.68 -17.17
N GLY A 62 -6.90 20.72 -17.54
CA GLY A 62 -7.67 19.52 -17.85
C GLY A 62 -7.85 18.58 -16.64
N TYR A 63 -8.12 17.33 -16.92
CA TYR A 63 -8.20 16.24 -15.95
C TYR A 63 -7.80 14.91 -16.60
N VAL A 64 -7.42 13.94 -15.79
CA VAL A 64 -7.21 12.54 -16.21
C VAL A 64 -8.55 11.85 -16.26
N ASP A 65 -8.94 11.33 -17.42
CA ASP A 65 -10.21 10.62 -17.60
C ASP A 65 -10.03 9.12 -17.36
N LEU A 66 -10.59 8.65 -16.24
CA LEU A 66 -10.64 7.25 -15.86
C LEU A 66 -12.08 6.72 -15.78
N ARG A 67 -13.00 7.30 -16.55
CA ARG A 67 -14.38 6.78 -16.62
C ARG A 67 -14.38 5.31 -17.05
N GLY A 68 -15.27 4.52 -16.45
CA GLY A 68 -15.30 3.07 -16.59
C GLY A 68 -14.33 2.34 -15.67
N LYS A 69 -13.57 3.06 -14.85
CA LYS A 69 -12.75 2.52 -13.75
C LYS A 69 -13.35 2.91 -12.41
N LEU A 70 -13.25 2.00 -11.43
CA LEU A 70 -13.54 2.28 -10.03
C LEU A 70 -12.24 2.63 -9.31
N LEU A 71 -12.19 3.81 -8.71
CA LEU A 71 -11.07 4.27 -7.90
C LEU A 71 -11.38 4.02 -6.43
N LEU A 72 -10.42 3.43 -5.74
CA LEU A 72 -10.50 3.05 -4.32
C LEU A 72 -9.32 3.66 -3.56
N PRO A 73 -9.44 3.89 -2.24
CA PRO A 73 -8.28 4.06 -1.39
C PRO A 73 -7.34 2.86 -1.52
N GLY A 74 -6.03 3.08 -1.37
CA GLY A 74 -5.08 1.98 -1.33
C GLY A 74 -5.37 1.04 -0.17
N PHE A 75 -5.12 -0.25 -0.39
CA PHE A 75 -5.33 -1.28 0.63
C PHE A 75 -4.33 -1.17 1.76
N VAL A 76 -4.75 -1.62 2.93
CA VAL A 76 -3.93 -1.70 4.14
C VAL A 76 -3.74 -3.17 4.50
N ASP A 77 -2.50 -3.65 4.45
CA ASP A 77 -2.13 -4.99 4.90
C ASP A 77 -1.60 -4.91 6.33
N THR A 78 -2.28 -5.53 7.27
CA THR A 78 -1.94 -5.46 8.69
C THR A 78 -1.04 -6.60 9.17
N HIS A 79 -0.67 -7.55 8.30
CA HIS A 79 0.20 -8.67 8.67
C HIS A 79 0.83 -9.33 7.44
N ILE A 80 2.06 -8.95 7.10
CA ILE A 80 2.80 -9.54 5.99
C ILE A 80 4.29 -9.71 6.33
N HIS A 81 4.91 -10.78 5.81
CA HIS A 81 6.32 -11.12 6.01
C HIS A 81 7.11 -10.89 4.71
N TYR A 82 7.86 -9.81 4.63
CA TYR A 82 8.67 -9.52 3.44
C TYR A 82 9.81 -10.54 3.21
N PRO A 83 10.45 -11.10 4.27
CA PRO A 83 11.52 -12.06 4.06
C PRO A 83 11.06 -13.41 3.47
N GLN A 84 9.77 -13.68 3.49
CA GLN A 84 9.19 -14.92 2.98
C GLN A 84 8.75 -14.84 1.51
N THR A 85 9.12 -13.76 0.82
CA THR A 85 8.74 -13.51 -0.57
C THR A 85 9.16 -14.64 -1.50
N GLU A 86 10.36 -15.20 -1.35
CA GLU A 86 10.87 -16.27 -2.21
C GLU A 86 10.37 -17.68 -1.86
N MET A 87 9.66 -17.82 -0.74
CA MET A 87 9.10 -19.11 -0.33
C MET A 87 7.58 -19.15 -0.36
N ILE A 88 6.95 -18.24 -1.11
CA ILE A 88 5.50 -18.23 -1.33
C ILE A 88 5.08 -19.58 -1.92
N GLY A 89 4.12 -20.24 -1.26
CA GLY A 89 3.64 -21.57 -1.68
C GLY A 89 4.44 -22.76 -1.15
N ALA A 90 5.51 -22.56 -0.37
CA ALA A 90 6.14 -23.66 0.34
C ALA A 90 5.19 -24.21 1.40
N PHE A 91 4.93 -25.50 1.37
CA PHE A 91 3.95 -26.17 2.23
C PHE A 91 4.36 -27.63 2.52
N GLY A 92 3.59 -28.30 3.36
CA GLY A 92 3.66 -29.75 3.54
C GLY A 92 4.18 -30.21 4.89
N GLU A 93 4.61 -29.26 5.75
CA GLU A 93 5.23 -29.57 7.04
C GLU A 93 4.41 -29.01 8.20
N GLN A 94 4.65 -29.57 9.41
CA GLN A 94 4.19 -28.94 10.63
C GLN A 94 4.97 -27.63 10.87
N LEU A 95 4.39 -26.68 11.60
CA LEU A 95 4.92 -25.32 11.75
C LEU A 95 6.42 -25.29 12.08
N LEU A 96 6.86 -26.03 13.09
CA LEU A 96 8.27 -25.99 13.50
C LEU A 96 9.20 -26.57 12.43
N GLU A 97 8.78 -27.61 11.76
CA GLU A 97 9.53 -28.23 10.68
C GLU A 97 9.56 -27.32 9.44
N TRP A 98 8.44 -26.69 9.11
CA TRP A 98 8.34 -25.67 8.06
C TRP A 98 9.27 -24.48 8.32
N LEU A 99 9.31 -23.97 9.57
CA LEU A 99 10.21 -22.89 9.95
C LEU A 99 11.68 -23.26 9.75
N THR A 100 12.07 -24.47 10.17
CA THR A 100 13.48 -24.92 10.06
C THR A 100 13.88 -25.31 8.65
N THR A 101 12.95 -25.83 7.85
CA THR A 101 13.21 -26.29 6.49
C THR A 101 13.23 -25.15 5.48
N TYR A 102 12.32 -24.20 5.62
CA TYR A 102 12.14 -23.14 4.62
C TYR A 102 12.44 -21.75 5.17
N THR A 103 11.82 -21.36 6.29
CA THR A 103 11.83 -19.97 6.74
C THR A 103 13.21 -19.52 7.21
N PHE A 104 13.81 -20.20 8.15
CA PHE A 104 15.08 -19.76 8.71
C PHE A 104 16.25 -19.78 7.70
N PRO A 105 16.36 -20.77 6.78
CA PRO A 105 17.35 -20.70 5.72
C PRO A 105 17.17 -19.48 4.79
N VAL A 106 15.95 -19.14 4.41
CA VAL A 106 15.68 -17.97 3.56
C VAL A 106 15.94 -16.68 4.34
N GLU A 107 15.41 -16.56 5.55
CA GLU A 107 15.58 -15.35 6.37
C GLU A 107 17.05 -15.10 6.75
N SER A 108 17.89 -16.13 6.85
CA SER A 108 19.32 -15.97 7.12
C SER A 108 20.09 -15.24 6.02
N GLN A 109 19.61 -15.28 4.77
CA GLN A 109 20.22 -14.59 3.64
C GLN A 109 20.12 -13.05 3.77
N PHE A 110 19.19 -12.55 4.57
CA PHE A 110 19.03 -11.12 4.84
C PHE A 110 20.13 -10.52 5.72
N ALA A 111 21.12 -11.30 6.11
CA ALA A 111 22.39 -10.78 6.63
C ALA A 111 23.19 -10.05 5.54
N ASP A 112 23.00 -10.43 4.26
CA ASP A 112 23.56 -9.76 3.10
C ASP A 112 22.67 -8.56 2.74
N ALA A 113 23.28 -7.36 2.71
CA ALA A 113 22.55 -6.12 2.45
C ALA A 113 22.08 -6.00 1.00
N ASP A 114 22.85 -6.53 0.03
CA ASP A 114 22.51 -6.46 -1.38
C ASP A 114 21.31 -7.37 -1.67
N TYR A 115 21.31 -8.58 -1.11
CA TYR A 115 20.19 -9.49 -1.17
C TYR A 115 18.93 -8.88 -0.52
N ALA A 116 19.07 -8.33 0.69
CA ALA A 116 17.96 -7.68 1.38
C ALA A 116 17.36 -6.53 0.54
N GLN A 117 18.21 -5.74 -0.13
CA GLN A 117 17.77 -4.64 -0.99
C GLN A 117 17.03 -5.14 -2.25
N GLU A 118 17.52 -6.19 -2.90
CA GLU A 118 16.87 -6.79 -4.06
C GLU A 118 15.46 -7.28 -3.73
N ILE A 119 15.33 -8.04 -2.63
CA ILE A 119 14.04 -8.56 -2.19
C ILE A 119 13.10 -7.42 -1.74
N ALA A 120 13.63 -6.39 -1.07
CA ALA A 120 12.82 -5.22 -0.68
C ALA A 120 12.25 -4.49 -1.90
N GLN A 121 13.05 -4.29 -2.95
CA GLN A 121 12.59 -3.68 -4.20
C GLN A 121 11.47 -4.47 -4.84
N PHE A 122 11.64 -5.77 -4.97
CA PHE A 122 10.61 -6.65 -5.52
C PHE A 122 9.33 -6.59 -4.68
N PHE A 123 9.45 -6.79 -3.36
CA PHE A 123 8.32 -6.85 -2.43
C PHE A 123 7.48 -5.57 -2.44
N VAL A 124 8.10 -4.40 -2.27
CA VAL A 124 7.38 -3.12 -2.22
C VAL A 124 6.72 -2.81 -3.56
N ASN A 125 7.40 -3.11 -4.69
CA ASN A 125 6.80 -2.97 -6.01
C ASN A 125 5.58 -3.89 -6.20
N GLN A 126 5.63 -5.14 -5.70
CA GLN A 126 4.47 -6.05 -5.74
C GLN A 126 3.31 -5.50 -4.92
N LEU A 127 3.54 -5.02 -3.72
CA LEU A 127 2.48 -4.42 -2.89
C LEU A 127 1.78 -3.27 -3.62
N ILE A 128 2.54 -2.32 -4.13
CA ILE A 128 1.99 -1.14 -4.83
C ILE A 128 1.26 -1.56 -6.11
N SER A 129 1.82 -2.47 -6.91
CA SER A 129 1.20 -2.92 -8.17
C SER A 129 -0.12 -3.64 -7.96
N HIS A 130 -0.35 -4.20 -6.76
CA HIS A 130 -1.59 -4.86 -6.36
C HIS A 130 -2.49 -3.98 -5.48
N GLY A 131 -2.16 -2.69 -5.36
CA GLY A 131 -3.00 -1.69 -4.71
C GLY A 131 -2.79 -1.55 -3.20
N THR A 132 -1.83 -2.26 -2.58
CA THR A 132 -1.48 -2.08 -1.17
C THR A 132 -0.57 -0.88 -1.01
N THR A 133 -1.01 0.14 -0.27
CA THR A 133 -0.29 1.39 -0.05
C THR A 133 0.16 1.62 1.39
N THR A 134 -0.33 0.78 2.29
CA THR A 134 0.08 0.77 3.71
C THR A 134 0.24 -0.68 4.15
N ALA A 135 1.34 -1.02 4.83
CA ALA A 135 1.55 -2.37 5.34
C ALA A 135 2.24 -2.37 6.71
N LEU A 136 1.84 -3.34 7.56
CA LEU A 136 2.57 -3.73 8.76
C LEU A 136 3.39 -4.97 8.42
N VAL A 137 4.72 -4.81 8.37
CA VAL A 137 5.64 -5.77 7.77
C VAL A 137 6.58 -6.36 8.82
N PHE A 138 6.64 -7.67 8.86
CA PHE A 138 7.67 -8.39 9.62
C PHE A 138 8.93 -8.51 8.78
N CYS A 139 10.06 -8.06 9.36
CA CYS A 139 11.41 -8.23 8.81
C CYS A 139 12.08 -9.47 9.42
N THR A 140 13.40 -9.56 9.30
CA THR A 140 14.20 -10.60 9.97
C THR A 140 14.88 -10.08 11.25
N LEU A 141 15.71 -10.92 11.86
CA LEU A 141 16.60 -10.51 12.97
C LEU A 141 17.77 -9.63 12.50
N HIS A 142 18.02 -9.54 11.18
CA HIS A 142 19.15 -8.78 10.62
C HIS A 142 18.76 -7.32 10.40
N PRO A 143 19.54 -6.33 10.92
CA PRO A 143 19.27 -4.92 10.67
C PRO A 143 19.19 -4.54 9.19
N ALA A 144 20.01 -5.18 8.34
CA ALA A 144 20.02 -4.94 6.90
C ALA A 144 18.64 -5.15 6.25
N SER A 145 17.84 -6.11 6.73
CA SER A 145 16.47 -6.32 6.22
C SER A 145 15.55 -5.13 6.51
N VAL A 146 15.70 -4.50 7.66
CA VAL A 146 14.89 -3.34 8.06
C VAL A 146 15.29 -2.10 7.28
N GLU A 147 16.61 -1.88 7.15
CA GLU A 147 17.17 -0.73 6.42
C GLU A 147 16.80 -0.77 4.94
N ALA A 148 16.93 -1.92 4.30
CA ALA A 148 16.56 -2.13 2.92
C ALA A 148 15.06 -1.87 2.68
N LEU A 149 14.20 -2.40 3.54
CA LEU A 149 12.76 -2.21 3.43
C LEU A 149 12.35 -0.74 3.57
N PHE A 150 12.87 -0.03 4.57
CA PHE A 150 12.56 1.40 4.74
C PHE A 150 13.15 2.27 3.64
N SER A 151 14.35 1.96 3.13
CA SER A 151 14.94 2.67 2.00
C SER A 151 14.04 2.60 0.77
N GLU A 152 13.52 1.42 0.46
CA GLU A 152 12.65 1.23 -0.69
C GLU A 152 11.26 1.87 -0.48
N ALA A 153 10.70 1.76 0.71
CA ALA A 153 9.45 2.41 1.06
C ALA A 153 9.52 3.93 0.93
N LEU A 154 10.61 4.54 1.39
CA LEU A 154 10.87 5.98 1.23
C LEU A 154 11.00 6.37 -0.24
N ARG A 155 11.72 5.58 -1.04
CA ARG A 155 11.90 5.84 -2.47
C ARG A 155 10.56 5.88 -3.22
N LEU A 156 9.62 5.04 -2.85
CA LEU A 156 8.29 4.92 -3.47
C LEU A 156 7.19 5.68 -2.71
N ASN A 157 7.55 6.37 -1.62
CA ASN A 157 6.61 7.08 -0.74
C ASN A 157 5.47 6.15 -0.22
N MET A 158 5.79 4.89 0.06
CA MET A 158 4.86 3.92 0.65
C MET A 158 4.86 4.04 2.17
N ARG A 159 3.69 3.94 2.79
CA ARG A 159 3.55 3.92 4.24
C ARG A 159 3.81 2.52 4.78
N LEU A 160 4.87 2.37 5.60
CA LEU A 160 5.19 1.11 6.27
C LEU A 160 5.32 1.28 7.77
N ILE A 161 4.90 0.24 8.49
CA ILE A 161 5.20 0.01 9.90
C ILE A 161 5.99 -1.30 9.94
N ALA A 162 7.23 -1.25 10.36
CA ALA A 162 8.11 -2.42 10.38
C ALA A 162 9.10 -2.34 11.54
N GLY A 163 9.70 -3.46 11.86
CA GLY A 163 10.74 -3.54 12.87
C GLY A 163 11.52 -4.85 12.81
N LYS A 164 12.69 -4.85 13.45
CA LYS A 164 13.54 -6.04 13.58
C LYS A 164 12.85 -7.09 14.45
N VAL A 165 12.86 -8.34 14.01
CA VAL A 165 12.45 -9.46 14.84
C VAL A 165 13.45 -9.65 15.98
N MET A 166 12.93 -9.80 17.21
CA MET A 166 13.72 -10.02 18.42
C MET A 166 13.77 -11.52 18.70
N MET A 167 14.71 -12.20 18.05
CA MET A 167 15.02 -13.62 18.30
C MET A 167 16.41 -13.73 18.89
N ASP A 168 16.58 -14.65 19.83
CA ASP A 168 17.82 -14.95 20.55
C ASP A 168 18.47 -16.29 20.14
N ARG A 169 18.00 -16.88 19.04
CA ARG A 169 18.48 -18.16 18.52
C ARG A 169 18.81 -18.04 17.04
#